data_423e69c4d56ce7f091c6c82e161c299b
#
_entry.id   423e69c4d56ce7f091c6c82e161c299b
#
_cell.length_a   1.000
_cell.length_b   1.000
_cell.length_c   1.000
_cell.angle_alpha   90.00
_cell.angle_beta   90.00
_cell.angle_gamma   90.00
#
_symmetry.space_group_name_H-M   'P 1'
#
loop_
_entity.id
_entity.type
_entity.pdbx_description
1 polymer ?
#
loop_
_entity_poly.entity_id
_entity_poly.type
_entity_poly.pdbx_seq_one_letter_code
_entity_poly.pdbx_strand_id
1 'polypeptide(L)'
;MKKFDLKTAILTLFTVPLIFISCKKESAAILPVDPVPIDLTANQVSLISSENSFALDIFKKVIDNSSETENIIISPLSISSALSMTLNGANGATRDAMLDALRLKGLTPDIINNFYKDLTSALLNIDKRVLISIANSVWTANNFVVKKPFINILTQYYTAESKSFDPTDPLVPKQVNSWIEGKTNGLIKNMLDQLDQNTVMLLINAIYFKGKWTSQFDKSETIQASFLKPNGAPAQVPMMKQSSDFKIYNGEGFTLAEFPYGQANFVMDVVLPSDNNGINNILPLITDQNLKSWLNLMGKRKADVSFPKFKYGYKKELKSILSDMGMGIAFTDNADFSNISDINLLISFVLHQAFIETNEEGTEAAAATIVGIEPTAIISPYNLNIDHSFLYIIRETTTNSIIFIGRVADPLAG
;
A
#
# COMPACT_ATOMS: atom_id res chain seq x y z
N MET A 1 -58.44 -48.03 -71.03
CA MET A 1 -57.16 -48.72 -70.90
C MET A 1 -56.04 -47.73 -71.01
N LYS A 2 -55.49 -47.18 -69.91
CA LYS A 2 -54.29 -46.41 -69.90
C LYS A 2 -53.53 -46.74 -68.59
N LYS A 3 -52.30 -47.23 -68.74
CA LYS A 3 -51.41 -47.57 -67.66
C LYS A 3 -50.93 -46.30 -66.97
N PHE A 4 -50.94 -46.29 -65.65
CA PHE A 4 -50.29 -45.27 -64.84
C PHE A 4 -48.96 -45.83 -64.28
N ASP A 5 -47.84 -45.17 -64.68
CA ASP A 5 -46.51 -45.44 -64.17
C ASP A 5 -46.32 -44.77 -62.82
N LEU A 6 -45.92 -45.54 -61.81
CA LEU A 6 -45.58 -45.08 -60.47
C LEU A 6 -44.08 -44.76 -60.41
N LYS A 7 -43.72 -43.48 -60.48
CA LYS A 7 -42.31 -43.05 -60.26
C LYS A 7 -42.06 -42.98 -58.79
N THR A 8 -41.11 -43.80 -58.30
CA THR A 8 -40.57 -43.85 -56.98
C THR A 8 -39.67 -42.65 -56.76
N ALA A 9 -40.00 -41.70 -55.86
CA ALA A 9 -39.13 -40.61 -55.42
C ALA A 9 -38.33 -41.10 -54.23
N ILE A 10 -37.02 -41.24 -54.45
CA ILE A 10 -36.06 -41.51 -53.38
C ILE A 10 -35.71 -40.17 -52.66
N LEU A 11 -36.20 -40.04 -51.42
CA LEU A 11 -35.88 -38.91 -50.53
C LEU A 11 -34.52 -39.18 -49.81
N THR A 12 -33.45 -38.60 -50.32
CA THR A 12 -32.15 -38.65 -49.65
C THR A 12 -32.11 -37.69 -48.48
N LEU A 13 -32.13 -38.24 -47.26
CA LEU A 13 -31.99 -37.51 -46.00
C LEU A 13 -30.53 -37.16 -45.79
N PHE A 14 -30.17 -35.88 -46.04
CA PHE A 14 -28.84 -35.36 -45.68
C PHE A 14 -28.80 -35.10 -44.17
N THR A 15 -28.15 -35.97 -43.40
CA THR A 15 -27.81 -35.73 -42.01
C THR A 15 -26.56 -34.84 -41.97
N VAL A 16 -26.72 -33.56 -41.62
CA VAL A 16 -25.62 -32.65 -41.30
C VAL A 16 -25.16 -32.95 -39.88
N PRO A 17 -23.90 -33.37 -39.64
CA PRO A 17 -23.42 -33.51 -38.29
C PRO A 17 -23.23 -32.10 -37.70
N LEU A 18 -23.99 -31.76 -36.65
CA LEU A 18 -23.70 -30.60 -35.80
C LEU A 18 -22.40 -30.88 -35.04
N ILE A 19 -21.30 -30.32 -35.53
CA ILE A 19 -20.05 -30.28 -34.78
C ILE A 19 -20.19 -29.18 -33.70
N PHE A 20 -20.50 -29.60 -32.48
CA PHE A 20 -20.35 -28.74 -31.31
C PHE A 20 -18.88 -28.44 -31.10
N ILE A 21 -18.39 -27.31 -31.63
CA ILE A 21 -17.12 -26.75 -31.25
C ILE A 21 -17.30 -26.19 -29.82
N SER A 22 -17.01 -27.04 -28.84
CA SER A 22 -16.84 -26.60 -27.45
C SER A 22 -15.56 -25.75 -27.43
N CYS A 23 -15.72 -24.42 -27.53
CA CYS A 23 -14.64 -23.50 -27.13
C CYS A 23 -14.42 -23.67 -25.63
N LYS A 24 -13.56 -24.61 -25.26
CA LYS A 24 -12.87 -24.52 -23.97
C LYS A 24 -12.04 -23.23 -24.05
N LYS A 25 -12.47 -22.19 -23.35
CA LYS A 25 -11.56 -21.12 -22.95
C LYS A 25 -10.50 -21.79 -22.10
N GLU A 26 -9.35 -22.09 -22.71
CA GLU A 26 -8.13 -22.32 -21.95
C GLU A 26 -7.85 -21.05 -21.17
N SER A 27 -8.16 -21.06 -19.89
CA SER A 27 -7.62 -20.05 -18.99
C SER A 27 -6.13 -20.34 -18.91
N ALA A 28 -5.33 -19.51 -19.59
CA ALA A 28 -3.90 -19.59 -19.52
C ALA A 28 -3.50 -19.58 -18.03
N ALA A 29 -2.88 -20.69 -17.60
CA ALA A 29 -2.25 -20.74 -16.29
C ALA A 29 -1.26 -19.56 -16.24
N ILE A 30 -1.45 -18.70 -15.26
CA ILE A 30 -0.53 -17.59 -15.03
C ILE A 30 0.72 -18.26 -14.45
N LEU A 31 1.71 -18.52 -15.30
CA LEU A 31 3.03 -18.94 -14.84
C LEU A 31 3.53 -17.87 -13.87
N PRO A 32 4.09 -18.25 -12.71
CA PRO A 32 4.77 -17.31 -11.85
C PRO A 32 5.88 -16.67 -12.68
N VAL A 33 5.75 -15.38 -12.94
CA VAL A 33 6.78 -14.57 -13.59
C VAL A 33 7.64 -14.04 -12.47
N ASP A 34 8.95 -14.21 -12.57
CA ASP A 34 9.88 -13.62 -11.61
C ASP A 34 9.67 -12.10 -11.55
N PRO A 35 9.80 -11.48 -10.35
CA PRO A 35 9.69 -10.04 -10.22
C PRO A 35 10.66 -9.31 -11.15
N VAL A 36 10.17 -8.27 -11.82
CA VAL A 36 11.02 -7.40 -12.65
C VAL A 36 11.86 -6.53 -11.73
N PRO A 37 13.20 -6.54 -11.82
CA PRO A 37 14.05 -5.70 -11.00
C PRO A 37 13.83 -4.20 -11.26
N ILE A 38 13.90 -3.40 -10.19
CA ILE A 38 14.07 -1.95 -10.30
C ILE A 38 15.58 -1.67 -10.30
N ASP A 39 16.08 -1.12 -11.40
CA ASP A 39 17.48 -0.74 -11.50
C ASP A 39 17.74 0.54 -10.69
N LEU A 40 18.42 0.38 -9.56
CA LEU A 40 18.81 1.46 -8.66
C LEU A 40 20.31 1.65 -8.65
N THR A 41 20.75 2.90 -8.60
CA THR A 41 22.15 3.23 -8.30
C THR A 41 22.50 2.87 -6.84
N ALA A 42 23.78 2.71 -6.52
CA ALA A 42 24.20 2.41 -5.13
C ALA A 42 23.70 3.46 -4.11
N ASN A 43 23.63 4.73 -4.50
CA ASN A 43 23.08 5.80 -3.66
C ASN A 43 21.58 5.63 -3.43
N GLN A 44 20.81 5.24 -4.46
CA GLN A 44 19.37 4.99 -4.33
C GLN A 44 19.07 3.75 -3.47
N VAL A 45 19.89 2.69 -3.56
CA VAL A 45 19.79 1.53 -2.65
C VAL A 45 19.98 1.95 -1.19
N SER A 46 20.95 2.84 -0.90
CA SER A 46 21.14 3.40 0.45
C SER A 46 19.93 4.22 0.90
N LEU A 47 19.31 4.97 -0.02
CA LEU A 47 18.12 5.76 0.24
C LEU A 47 16.90 4.89 0.58
N ILE A 48 16.73 3.74 -0.07
CA ILE A 48 15.67 2.78 0.32
C ILE A 48 15.84 2.35 1.79
N SER A 49 17.07 2.10 2.25
CA SER A 49 17.29 1.75 3.66
C SER A 49 16.95 2.90 4.62
N SER A 50 17.23 4.14 4.23
CA SER A 50 16.83 5.34 4.98
C SER A 50 15.32 5.48 5.05
N GLU A 51 14.64 5.34 3.90
CA GLU A 51 13.17 5.36 3.79
C GLU A 51 12.50 4.27 4.63
N ASN A 52 13.02 3.04 4.57
CA ASN A 52 12.51 1.94 5.38
C ASN A 52 12.73 2.18 6.87
N SER A 53 13.87 2.77 7.25
CA SER A 53 14.14 3.16 8.65
C SER A 53 13.14 4.22 9.12
N PHE A 54 12.91 5.26 8.31
CA PHE A 54 11.88 6.26 8.59
C PHE A 54 10.48 5.61 8.69
N ALA A 55 10.15 4.70 7.75
CA ALA A 55 8.87 3.99 7.71
C ALA A 55 8.59 3.24 9.01
N LEU A 56 9.58 2.51 9.50
CA LEU A 56 9.47 1.72 10.73
C LEU A 56 9.44 2.61 11.97
N ASP A 57 10.22 3.69 12.00
CA ASP A 57 10.24 4.64 13.11
C ASP A 57 8.92 5.37 13.27
N ILE A 58 8.35 5.91 12.16
CA ILE A 58 7.06 6.61 12.22
C ILE A 58 5.92 5.65 12.56
N PHE A 59 5.95 4.41 12.05
CA PHE A 59 4.95 3.41 12.38
C PHE A 59 4.95 3.05 13.86
N LYS A 60 6.12 2.84 14.47
CA LYS A 60 6.26 2.63 15.92
C LYS A 60 5.66 3.78 16.70
N LYS A 61 5.99 5.02 16.33
CA LYS A 61 5.42 6.21 16.96
C LYS A 61 3.91 6.32 16.80
N VAL A 62 3.35 5.92 15.65
CA VAL A 62 1.90 5.88 15.44
C VAL A 62 1.27 4.84 16.35
N ILE A 63 1.83 3.63 16.47
CA ILE A 63 1.34 2.59 17.38
C ILE A 63 1.39 3.05 18.83
N ASP A 64 2.50 3.64 19.28
CA ASP A 64 2.68 4.15 20.65
C ASP A 64 1.63 5.23 21.02
N ASN A 65 1.11 5.94 20.01
CA ASN A 65 0.09 6.99 20.16
C ASN A 65 -1.32 6.53 19.73
N SER A 66 -1.59 5.22 19.76
CA SER A 66 -2.86 4.63 19.33
C SER A 66 -3.33 3.55 20.30
N SER A 67 -4.66 3.30 20.37
CA SER A 67 -5.20 2.20 21.17
C SER A 67 -4.73 0.85 20.63
N GLU A 68 -4.53 -0.14 21.50
CA GLU A 68 -4.20 -1.51 21.10
C GLU A 68 -5.27 -2.18 20.22
N THR A 69 -6.52 -1.75 20.39
CA THR A 69 -7.68 -2.27 19.64
C THR A 69 -7.93 -1.55 18.31
N GLU A 70 -7.14 -0.53 17.99
CA GLU A 70 -7.31 0.26 16.77
C GLU A 70 -6.62 -0.43 15.58
N ASN A 71 -7.34 -0.55 14.46
CA ASN A 71 -6.73 -0.90 13.18
C ASN A 71 -5.92 0.29 12.66
N ILE A 72 -4.71 0.05 12.21
CA ILE A 72 -3.80 1.09 11.75
C ILE A 72 -3.29 0.74 10.36
N ILE A 73 -3.32 1.70 9.47
CA ILE A 73 -2.56 1.66 8.20
C ILE A 73 -1.96 3.03 7.92
N ILE A 74 -0.68 3.05 7.62
CA ILE A 74 -0.01 4.23 7.09
C ILE A 74 0.74 3.87 5.81
N SER A 75 0.95 4.88 4.97
CA SER A 75 1.91 4.81 3.86
C SER A 75 3.10 5.71 4.17
N PRO A 76 4.19 5.16 4.70
CA PRO A 76 5.38 5.95 5.01
C PRO A 76 5.97 6.62 3.78
N LEU A 77 5.96 5.93 2.63
CA LEU A 77 6.42 6.51 1.35
C LEU A 77 5.62 7.75 0.95
N SER A 78 4.31 7.75 1.20
CA SER A 78 3.45 8.93 0.97
C SER A 78 3.82 10.08 1.92
N ILE A 79 4.02 9.78 3.20
CA ILE A 79 4.38 10.76 4.21
C ILE A 79 5.76 11.36 3.91
N SER A 80 6.77 10.54 3.66
CA SER A 80 8.13 11.00 3.38
C SER A 80 8.21 11.79 2.08
N SER A 81 7.48 11.39 1.05
CA SER A 81 7.37 12.14 -0.22
C SER A 81 6.77 13.54 0.01
N ALA A 82 5.67 13.65 0.76
CA ALA A 82 5.04 14.94 1.08
C ALA A 82 5.98 15.85 1.90
N LEU A 83 6.66 15.28 2.90
CA LEU A 83 7.63 16.01 3.71
C LEU A 83 8.87 16.40 2.89
N SER A 84 9.30 15.58 1.93
CA SER A 84 10.42 15.90 1.03
C SER A 84 10.06 17.00 0.02
N MET A 85 8.81 17.09 -0.42
CA MET A 85 8.33 18.26 -1.14
C MET A 85 8.50 19.54 -0.31
N THR A 86 8.07 19.52 0.96
CA THR A 86 8.18 20.65 1.89
C THR A 86 9.64 20.98 2.23
N LEU A 87 10.51 19.95 2.36
CA LEU A 87 11.94 20.08 2.61
C LEU A 87 12.67 20.97 1.59
N ASN A 88 12.23 20.96 0.31
CA ASN A 88 12.78 21.86 -0.70
C ASN A 88 12.53 23.34 -0.39
N GLY A 89 11.53 23.63 0.43
CA GLY A 89 11.22 24.98 0.90
C GLY A 89 11.99 25.38 2.15
N ALA A 90 12.51 24.41 2.91
CA ALA A 90 13.16 24.63 4.19
C ALA A 90 14.60 25.13 4.04
N ASN A 91 15.08 25.87 5.05
CA ASN A 91 16.45 26.37 5.14
C ASN A 91 16.97 26.25 6.58
N GLY A 92 18.31 26.37 6.75
CA GLY A 92 18.97 26.39 8.06
C GLY A 92 18.55 25.24 8.99
N ALA A 93 18.29 25.56 10.26
CA ALA A 93 17.94 24.58 11.30
C ALA A 93 16.64 23.81 11.01
N THR A 94 15.68 24.43 10.30
CA THR A 94 14.43 23.75 9.90
C THR A 94 14.72 22.63 8.91
N ARG A 95 15.56 22.91 7.91
CA ARG A 95 15.98 21.90 6.94
C ARG A 95 16.76 20.76 7.60
N ASP A 96 17.69 21.09 8.50
CA ASP A 96 18.50 20.07 9.19
C ASP A 96 17.62 19.15 10.03
N ALA A 97 16.66 19.70 10.78
CA ALA A 97 15.69 18.94 11.57
C ALA A 97 14.82 18.02 10.71
N MET A 98 14.36 18.51 9.55
CA MET A 98 13.59 17.70 8.59
C MET A 98 14.43 16.57 7.99
N LEU A 99 15.69 16.85 7.61
CA LEU A 99 16.62 15.83 7.08
C LEU A 99 16.91 14.74 8.12
N ASP A 100 17.09 15.13 9.38
CA ASP A 100 17.33 14.17 10.46
C ASP A 100 16.09 13.29 10.72
N ALA A 101 14.90 13.89 10.81
CA ALA A 101 13.66 13.18 11.03
C ALA A 101 13.34 12.19 9.89
N LEU A 102 13.61 12.57 8.64
CA LEU A 102 13.43 11.75 7.44
C LEU A 102 14.57 10.74 7.19
N ARG A 103 15.59 10.69 8.05
CA ARG A 103 16.78 9.83 7.85
C ARG A 103 17.56 10.15 6.56
N LEU A 104 17.53 11.42 6.11
CA LEU A 104 18.15 11.90 4.86
C LEU A 104 19.35 12.80 5.10
N LYS A 105 19.90 12.81 6.33
CA LYS A 105 21.05 13.64 6.72
C LYS A 105 22.26 13.43 5.80
N GLY A 106 22.88 14.54 5.40
CA GLY A 106 24.06 14.54 4.53
C GLY A 106 23.74 14.43 3.03
N LEU A 107 22.46 14.30 2.66
CA LEU A 107 22.05 14.25 1.26
C LEU A 107 21.70 15.65 0.73
N THR A 108 21.98 15.85 -0.57
CA THR A 108 21.57 17.08 -1.27
C THR A 108 20.13 17.00 -1.75
N PRO A 109 19.43 18.15 -1.94
CA PRO A 109 18.09 18.15 -2.50
C PRO A 109 17.98 17.40 -3.83
N ASP A 110 18.97 17.54 -4.70
CA ASP A 110 18.96 16.90 -6.02
C ASP A 110 18.96 15.39 -5.91
N ILE A 111 19.74 14.81 -4.99
CA ILE A 111 19.76 13.36 -4.74
C ILE A 111 18.40 12.90 -4.23
N ILE A 112 17.82 13.62 -3.26
CA ILE A 112 16.50 13.30 -2.69
C ILE A 112 15.39 13.39 -3.74
N ASN A 113 15.36 14.48 -4.51
CA ASN A 113 14.35 14.73 -5.51
C ASN A 113 14.40 13.70 -6.66
N ASN A 114 15.59 13.38 -7.16
CA ASN A 114 15.74 12.34 -8.18
C ASN A 114 15.33 10.98 -7.67
N PHE A 115 15.67 10.64 -6.42
CA PHE A 115 15.25 9.38 -5.80
C PHE A 115 13.73 9.21 -5.80
N TYR A 116 12.96 10.20 -5.30
CA TYR A 116 11.49 10.12 -5.29
C TYR A 116 10.91 10.06 -6.70
N LYS A 117 11.46 10.81 -7.65
CA LYS A 117 11.05 10.76 -9.04
C LYS A 117 11.23 9.36 -9.64
N ASP A 118 12.42 8.79 -9.49
CA ASP A 118 12.78 7.51 -10.10
C ASP A 118 12.02 6.37 -9.43
N LEU A 119 11.98 6.34 -8.09
CA LEU A 119 11.24 5.32 -7.33
C LEU A 119 9.74 5.36 -7.67
N THR A 120 9.11 6.54 -7.66
CA THR A 120 7.69 6.68 -8.00
C THR A 120 7.42 6.20 -9.42
N SER A 121 8.26 6.61 -10.40
CA SER A 121 8.13 6.18 -11.79
C SER A 121 8.26 4.67 -11.94
N ALA A 122 9.19 4.05 -11.24
CA ALA A 122 9.38 2.60 -11.26
C ALA A 122 8.17 1.87 -10.66
N LEU A 123 7.72 2.25 -9.45
CA LEU A 123 6.59 1.63 -8.77
C LEU A 123 5.29 1.68 -9.58
N LEU A 124 5.04 2.77 -10.31
CA LEU A 124 3.84 2.94 -11.14
C LEU A 124 3.81 2.03 -12.37
N ASN A 125 4.95 1.52 -12.83
CA ASN A 125 5.07 0.86 -14.14
C ASN A 125 5.53 -0.60 -14.08
N ILE A 126 5.99 -1.08 -12.91
CA ILE A 126 6.70 -2.36 -12.82
C ILE A 126 5.80 -3.58 -12.93
N ASP A 127 4.57 -3.51 -12.45
CA ASP A 127 3.59 -4.60 -12.49
C ASP A 127 2.23 -4.11 -12.98
N LYS A 128 1.86 -4.49 -14.20
CA LYS A 128 0.57 -4.09 -14.81
C LYS A 128 -0.66 -4.75 -14.17
N ARG A 129 -0.48 -5.74 -13.30
CA ARG A 129 -1.55 -6.42 -12.56
C ARG A 129 -1.80 -5.78 -11.19
N VAL A 130 -0.92 -4.85 -10.81
CA VAL A 130 -1.04 -4.06 -9.59
C VAL A 130 -1.23 -2.61 -9.98
N LEU A 131 -2.29 -1.99 -9.48
CA LEU A 131 -2.54 -0.57 -9.68
C LEU A 131 -2.04 0.19 -8.46
N ILE A 132 -1.00 0.99 -8.66
CA ILE A 132 -0.56 1.99 -7.70
C ILE A 132 -0.88 3.35 -8.31
N SER A 133 -1.43 4.26 -7.51
CA SER A 133 -1.58 5.67 -7.86
C SER A 133 -0.92 6.51 -6.77
N ILE A 134 0.04 7.33 -7.16
CA ILE A 134 0.68 8.31 -6.28
C ILE A 134 0.42 9.67 -6.90
N ALA A 135 -0.32 10.51 -6.21
CA ALA A 135 -0.71 11.81 -6.72
C ALA A 135 -0.30 12.91 -5.74
N ASN A 136 0.38 13.91 -6.26
CA ASN A 136 0.85 15.06 -5.51
C ASN A 136 0.15 16.34 -6.00
N SER A 137 -0.15 17.25 -5.10
CA SER A 137 -0.61 18.59 -5.46
C SER A 137 -0.13 19.64 -4.47
N VAL A 138 0.11 20.83 -5.01
CA VAL A 138 0.38 22.04 -4.25
C VAL A 138 -0.77 23.02 -4.50
N TRP A 139 -1.43 23.43 -3.44
CA TRP A 139 -2.51 24.42 -3.47
C TRP A 139 -1.99 25.68 -2.78
N THR A 140 -2.10 26.81 -3.44
CA THR A 140 -1.62 28.10 -2.93
C THR A 140 -2.75 29.08 -2.83
N ALA A 141 -2.82 29.83 -1.71
CA ALA A 141 -3.78 30.89 -1.57
C ALA A 141 -3.56 31.94 -2.67
N ASN A 142 -4.64 32.44 -3.28
CA ASN A 142 -4.60 33.38 -4.40
C ASN A 142 -4.00 34.75 -4.03
N ASN A 143 -3.98 35.09 -2.74
CA ASN A 143 -3.39 36.32 -2.17
C ASN A 143 -1.96 36.10 -1.64
N PHE A 144 -1.33 34.93 -1.91
CA PHE A 144 -0.01 34.58 -1.39
C PHE A 144 0.98 34.29 -2.53
N VAL A 145 2.18 34.84 -2.42
CA VAL A 145 3.23 34.66 -3.44
C VAL A 145 4.19 33.56 -3.06
N VAL A 146 4.15 32.47 -3.83
CA VAL A 146 5.10 31.37 -3.73
C VAL A 146 6.21 31.54 -4.78
N LYS A 147 7.47 31.28 -4.37
CA LYS A 147 8.62 31.37 -5.26
C LYS A 147 8.54 30.35 -6.39
N LYS A 148 8.67 30.80 -7.63
CA LYS A 148 8.62 29.94 -8.82
C LYS A 148 9.60 28.76 -8.78
N PRO A 149 10.87 28.92 -8.31
CA PRO A 149 11.79 27.78 -8.22
C PRO A 149 11.24 26.63 -7.37
N PHE A 150 10.56 26.92 -6.25
CA PHE A 150 9.93 25.90 -5.42
C PHE A 150 8.84 25.13 -6.18
N ILE A 151 7.90 25.85 -6.83
CA ILE A 151 6.85 25.22 -7.64
C ILE A 151 7.44 24.35 -8.76
N ASN A 152 8.49 24.84 -9.43
CA ASN A 152 9.16 24.10 -10.51
C ASN A 152 9.74 22.78 -10.03
N ILE A 153 10.37 22.75 -8.84
CA ILE A 153 10.89 21.51 -8.22
C ILE A 153 9.75 20.52 -7.98
N LEU A 154 8.64 20.97 -7.38
CA LEU A 154 7.51 20.08 -7.10
C LEU A 154 6.90 19.49 -8.37
N THR A 155 6.79 20.28 -9.43
CA THR A 155 6.26 19.82 -10.72
C THR A 155 7.23 18.86 -11.41
N GLN A 156 8.54 19.16 -11.39
CA GLN A 156 9.56 18.40 -12.12
C GLN A 156 9.86 17.03 -11.50
N TYR A 157 9.93 16.96 -10.16
CA TYR A 157 10.42 15.77 -9.46
C TYR A 157 9.29 14.97 -8.81
N TYR A 158 8.19 15.62 -8.42
CA TYR A 158 7.09 14.96 -7.72
C TYR A 158 5.81 14.89 -8.56
N THR A 159 5.86 15.40 -9.80
CA THR A 159 4.70 15.47 -10.71
C THR A 159 3.48 16.14 -10.03
N ALA A 160 3.76 17.13 -9.16
CA ALA A 160 2.73 17.77 -8.36
C ALA A 160 1.86 18.70 -9.23
N GLU A 161 0.54 18.54 -9.13
CA GLU A 161 -0.41 19.49 -9.71
C GLU A 161 -0.39 20.79 -8.92
N SER A 162 -0.22 21.93 -9.61
CA SER A 162 -0.31 23.25 -8.99
C SER A 162 -1.73 23.81 -9.11
N LYS A 163 -2.31 24.20 -7.99
CA LYS A 163 -3.67 24.76 -7.89
C LYS A 163 -3.67 26.02 -7.03
N SER A 164 -4.66 26.87 -7.25
CA SER A 164 -4.88 28.08 -6.45
C SER A 164 -6.22 27.99 -5.74
N PHE A 165 -6.33 28.58 -4.55
CA PHE A 165 -7.58 28.65 -3.79
C PHE A 165 -7.78 30.00 -3.13
N ASP A 166 -9.02 30.35 -2.83
CA ASP A 166 -9.38 31.49 -1.99
C ASP A 166 -9.50 31.00 -0.53
N PRO A 167 -8.64 31.47 0.40
CA PRO A 167 -8.70 30.99 1.78
C PRO A 167 -10.00 31.40 2.52
N THR A 168 -10.78 32.31 1.94
CA THR A 168 -12.09 32.73 2.49
C THR A 168 -13.26 31.91 1.93
N ASP A 169 -13.04 31.08 0.89
CA ASP A 169 -14.08 30.24 0.31
C ASP A 169 -14.30 28.97 1.18
N PRO A 170 -15.48 28.81 1.81
CA PRO A 170 -15.78 27.63 2.64
C PRO A 170 -15.85 26.32 1.84
N LEU A 171 -15.82 26.37 0.51
CA LEU A 171 -15.85 25.19 -0.35
C LEU A 171 -14.46 24.59 -0.64
N VAL A 172 -13.38 25.24 -0.24
CA VAL A 172 -12.01 24.73 -0.45
C VAL A 172 -11.80 23.31 0.10
N PRO A 173 -12.23 22.99 1.33
CA PRO A 173 -12.10 21.59 1.82
C PRO A 173 -12.81 20.58 0.91
N LYS A 174 -13.98 20.92 0.39
CA LYS A 174 -14.71 20.07 -0.56
C LYS A 174 -13.96 19.91 -1.89
N GLN A 175 -13.35 20.98 -2.41
CA GLN A 175 -12.55 20.92 -3.64
C GLN A 175 -11.32 20.02 -3.47
N VAL A 176 -10.61 20.19 -2.34
CA VAL A 176 -9.46 19.35 -1.97
C VAL A 176 -9.87 17.87 -1.82
N ASN A 177 -10.93 17.62 -1.07
CA ASN A 177 -11.43 16.25 -0.87
C ASN A 177 -11.88 15.59 -2.18
N SER A 178 -12.53 16.33 -3.08
CA SER A 178 -12.93 15.83 -4.41
C SER A 178 -11.71 15.47 -5.27
N TRP A 179 -10.63 16.26 -5.18
CA TRP A 179 -9.37 15.94 -5.86
C TRP A 179 -8.77 14.64 -5.33
N ILE A 180 -8.68 14.47 -3.99
CA ILE A 180 -8.16 13.27 -3.34
C ILE A 180 -9.02 12.06 -3.71
N GLU A 181 -10.34 12.17 -3.61
CA GLU A 181 -11.30 11.11 -3.97
C GLU A 181 -11.11 10.66 -5.43
N GLY A 182 -10.95 11.62 -6.36
CA GLY A 182 -10.68 11.32 -7.76
C GLY A 182 -9.35 10.59 -7.99
N LYS A 183 -8.31 10.87 -7.18
CA LYS A 183 -6.99 10.24 -7.29
C LYS A 183 -6.91 8.87 -6.60
N THR A 184 -7.85 8.57 -5.72
CA THR A 184 -7.89 7.33 -4.91
C THR A 184 -9.08 6.44 -5.21
N ASN A 185 -9.67 6.55 -6.41
CA ASN A 185 -10.85 5.77 -6.85
C ASN A 185 -12.03 5.82 -5.85
N GLY A 186 -12.23 6.95 -5.19
CA GLY A 186 -13.33 7.13 -4.25
C GLY A 186 -13.12 6.51 -2.87
N LEU A 187 -11.92 5.99 -2.56
CA LEU A 187 -11.66 5.31 -1.30
C LEU A 187 -11.22 6.24 -0.17
N ILE A 188 -10.46 7.29 -0.47
CA ILE A 188 -10.09 8.31 0.51
C ILE A 188 -11.07 9.47 0.36
N LYS A 189 -11.88 9.67 1.41
CA LYS A 189 -12.91 10.71 1.47
C LYS A 189 -12.73 11.55 2.73
N ASN A 190 -13.14 12.82 2.64
CA ASN A 190 -13.18 13.72 3.79
C ASN A 190 -11.85 13.80 4.57
N MET A 191 -10.73 13.91 3.82
CA MET A 191 -9.40 14.06 4.43
C MET A 191 -9.27 15.42 5.12
N LEU A 192 -9.79 16.49 4.52
CA LEU A 192 -9.79 17.84 5.05
C LEU A 192 -11.21 18.23 5.49
N ASP A 193 -11.43 18.42 6.79
CA ASP A 193 -12.76 18.76 7.33
C ASP A 193 -13.02 20.27 7.26
N GLN A 194 -12.01 21.09 7.59
CA GLN A 194 -12.06 22.54 7.57
C GLN A 194 -10.69 23.14 7.26
N LEU A 195 -10.65 24.37 6.82
CA LEU A 195 -9.44 25.10 6.51
C LEU A 195 -9.41 26.41 7.31
N ASP A 196 -8.27 26.69 7.95
CA ASP A 196 -8.05 28.00 8.58
C ASP A 196 -7.85 29.06 7.50
N GLN A 197 -8.48 30.23 7.66
CA GLN A 197 -8.39 31.35 6.70
C GLN A 197 -6.97 31.91 6.56
N ASN A 198 -6.08 31.63 7.51
CA ASN A 198 -4.67 32.00 7.44
C ASN A 198 -3.83 30.95 6.68
N THR A 199 -4.45 29.85 6.23
CA THR A 199 -3.71 28.84 5.45
C THR A 199 -3.29 29.41 4.11
N VAL A 200 -1.99 29.47 3.87
CA VAL A 200 -1.41 30.03 2.63
C VAL A 200 -1.05 28.95 1.61
N MET A 201 -0.81 27.72 2.06
CA MET A 201 -0.44 26.61 1.20
C MET A 201 -0.84 25.27 1.78
N LEU A 202 -1.26 24.35 0.88
CA LEU A 202 -1.48 22.95 1.19
C LEU A 202 -0.61 22.09 0.28
N LEU A 203 0.14 21.17 0.84
CA LEU A 203 0.84 20.11 0.12
C LEU A 203 0.12 18.80 0.38
N ILE A 204 -0.37 18.18 -0.68
CA ILE A 204 -1.19 16.98 -0.58
C ILE A 204 -0.51 15.88 -1.36
N ASN A 205 -0.32 14.75 -0.71
CA ASN A 205 0.01 13.48 -1.33
C ASN A 205 -1.13 12.50 -1.07
N ALA A 206 -1.55 11.80 -2.11
CA ALA A 206 -2.53 10.73 -2.03
C ALA A 206 -1.94 9.47 -2.66
N ILE A 207 -1.99 8.36 -1.95
CA ILE A 207 -1.53 7.07 -2.45
C ILE A 207 -2.66 6.05 -2.38
N TYR A 208 -2.74 5.26 -3.43
CA TYR A 208 -3.69 4.18 -3.58
C TYR A 208 -2.99 2.94 -4.09
N PHE A 209 -3.35 1.78 -3.55
CA PHE A 209 -2.83 0.48 -3.95
C PHE A 209 -3.98 -0.50 -4.17
N LYS A 210 -3.94 -1.19 -5.29
CA LYS A 210 -4.85 -2.27 -5.65
C LYS A 210 -4.07 -3.40 -6.29
N GLY A 211 -3.93 -4.52 -5.60
CA GLY A 211 -3.20 -5.69 -6.07
C GLY A 211 -4.07 -6.94 -5.96
N LYS A 212 -4.15 -7.74 -7.04
CA LYS A 212 -4.70 -9.09 -6.96
C LYS A 212 -3.63 -10.02 -6.42
N TRP A 213 -4.03 -10.97 -5.57
CA TRP A 213 -3.11 -12.03 -5.17
C TRP A 213 -2.55 -12.77 -6.39
N THR A 214 -1.28 -13.10 -6.40
CA THR A 214 -0.68 -13.98 -7.43
C THR A 214 -1.40 -15.33 -7.45
N SER A 215 -1.72 -15.86 -6.26
CA SER A 215 -2.58 -17.03 -6.05
C SER A 215 -3.78 -16.59 -5.22
N GLN A 216 -4.97 -16.56 -5.83
CA GLN A 216 -6.19 -16.09 -5.20
C GLN A 216 -6.78 -17.15 -4.27
N PHE A 217 -7.49 -16.71 -3.23
CA PHE A 217 -8.28 -17.59 -2.38
C PHE A 217 -9.59 -17.98 -3.07
N ASP A 218 -10.07 -19.22 -2.85
CA ASP A 218 -11.39 -19.62 -3.33
C ASP A 218 -12.49 -19.06 -2.42
N LYS A 219 -13.43 -18.32 -3.00
CA LYS A 219 -14.55 -17.74 -2.25
C LYS A 219 -15.43 -18.80 -1.58
N SER A 220 -15.51 -20.00 -2.18
CA SER A 220 -16.30 -21.12 -1.62
C SER A 220 -15.66 -21.74 -0.37
N GLU A 221 -14.35 -21.53 -0.18
CA GLU A 221 -13.60 -22.02 0.99
C GLU A 221 -13.54 -21.01 2.15
N THR A 222 -14.10 -19.81 1.96
CA THR A 222 -14.19 -18.80 3.03
C THR A 222 -15.25 -19.23 4.05
N ILE A 223 -14.83 -19.38 5.29
CA ILE A 223 -15.70 -19.79 6.40
C ILE A 223 -15.69 -18.76 7.54
N GLN A 224 -16.73 -18.76 8.38
CA GLN A 224 -16.69 -18.05 9.64
C GLN A 224 -15.79 -18.80 10.63
N ALA A 225 -14.79 -18.11 11.18
CA ALA A 225 -13.88 -18.68 12.18
C ALA A 225 -13.54 -17.65 13.27
N SER A 226 -13.06 -18.13 14.39
CA SER A 226 -12.71 -17.29 15.53
C SER A 226 -11.45 -16.48 15.25
N PHE A 227 -11.49 -15.20 15.58
CA PHE A 227 -10.34 -14.30 15.62
C PHE A 227 -10.27 -13.68 17.02
N LEU A 228 -9.11 -13.74 17.65
CA LEU A 228 -8.90 -13.23 19.00
C LEU A 228 -8.40 -11.78 18.94
N LYS A 229 -9.22 -10.83 19.45
CA LYS A 229 -8.85 -9.43 19.51
C LYS A 229 -7.83 -9.16 20.63
N PRO A 230 -7.08 -8.05 20.63
CA PRO A 230 -6.08 -7.74 21.66
C PRO A 230 -6.65 -7.72 23.08
N ASN A 231 -7.91 -7.34 23.26
CA ASN A 231 -8.60 -7.35 24.56
C ASN A 231 -9.05 -8.77 25.03
N GLY A 232 -8.66 -9.83 24.31
CA GLY A 232 -9.04 -11.20 24.61
C GLY A 232 -10.44 -11.61 24.15
N ALA A 233 -11.23 -10.70 23.56
CA ALA A 233 -12.57 -11.02 23.08
C ALA A 233 -12.50 -11.74 21.73
N PRO A 234 -13.13 -12.92 21.56
CA PRO A 234 -13.24 -13.59 20.27
C PRO A 234 -14.27 -12.90 19.38
N ALA A 235 -14.00 -12.86 18.06
CA ALA A 235 -14.95 -12.42 17.05
C ALA A 235 -15.05 -13.51 15.96
N GLN A 236 -16.26 -13.70 15.39
CA GLN A 236 -16.43 -14.55 14.21
C GLN A 236 -16.18 -13.71 12.96
N VAL A 237 -15.14 -14.05 12.21
CA VAL A 237 -14.72 -13.29 11.02
C VAL A 237 -14.72 -14.19 9.78
N PRO A 238 -14.96 -13.62 8.58
CA PRO A 238 -14.77 -14.36 7.33
C PRO A 238 -13.29 -14.70 7.18
N MET A 239 -12.96 -15.98 7.24
CA MET A 239 -11.60 -16.52 7.15
C MET A 239 -11.43 -17.21 5.80
N MET A 240 -10.61 -16.64 4.93
CA MET A 240 -10.23 -17.20 3.63
C MET A 240 -9.27 -18.35 3.80
N LYS A 241 -9.37 -19.38 2.97
CA LYS A 241 -8.48 -20.56 3.03
C LYS A 241 -7.78 -20.83 1.72
N GLN A 242 -6.52 -21.23 1.81
CA GLN A 242 -5.72 -21.64 0.66
C GLN A 242 -4.63 -22.63 1.10
N SER A 243 -4.39 -23.67 0.26
CA SER A 243 -3.23 -24.55 0.38
C SER A 243 -2.31 -24.29 -0.80
N SER A 244 -1.12 -23.71 -0.56
CA SER A 244 -0.17 -23.34 -1.60
C SER A 244 1.26 -23.29 -1.04
N ASP A 245 2.22 -22.97 -1.89
CA ASP A 245 3.60 -22.70 -1.49
C ASP A 245 3.74 -21.23 -1.09
N PHE A 246 4.19 -21.00 0.16
CA PHE A 246 4.46 -19.67 0.69
C PHE A 246 5.91 -19.57 1.17
N LYS A 247 6.50 -18.38 1.07
CA LYS A 247 7.73 -18.08 1.78
C LYS A 247 7.40 -17.76 3.22
N ILE A 248 8.02 -18.49 4.16
CA ILE A 248 7.76 -18.38 5.60
C ILE A 248 9.09 -18.41 6.35
N TYR A 249 9.21 -17.54 7.34
CA TYR A 249 10.28 -17.53 8.34
C TYR A 249 9.65 -17.62 9.73
N ASN A 250 10.12 -18.56 10.55
CA ASN A 250 9.74 -18.64 11.95
C ASN A 250 10.84 -17.98 12.79
N GLY A 251 10.53 -16.79 13.29
CA GLY A 251 11.37 -16.05 14.22
C GLY A 251 11.11 -16.45 15.67
N GLU A 252 11.84 -15.85 16.59
CA GLU A 252 11.58 -16.00 18.03
C GLU A 252 10.34 -15.18 18.40
N GLY A 253 9.24 -15.87 18.74
CA GLY A 253 7.97 -15.26 19.15
C GLY A 253 7.10 -14.74 17.99
N PHE A 254 7.41 -15.06 16.71
CA PHE A 254 6.56 -14.70 15.57
C PHE A 254 6.78 -15.56 14.33
N THR A 255 5.82 -15.51 13.43
CA THR A 255 5.95 -16.04 12.07
C THR A 255 5.85 -14.88 11.06
N LEU A 256 6.77 -14.84 10.09
CA LEU A 256 6.72 -13.92 8.95
C LEU A 256 6.33 -14.74 7.71
N ALA A 257 5.26 -14.34 7.01
CA ALA A 257 4.77 -14.99 5.81
C ALA A 257 4.52 -14.01 4.68
N GLU A 258 4.98 -14.34 3.47
CA GLU A 258 4.88 -13.50 2.27
C GLU A 258 3.70 -13.91 1.40
N PHE A 259 2.81 -12.95 1.08
CA PHE A 259 1.65 -13.09 0.20
C PHE A 259 1.84 -12.22 -1.05
N PRO A 260 2.20 -12.79 -2.20
CA PRO A 260 2.52 -12.02 -3.38
C PRO A 260 1.28 -11.51 -4.12
N TYR A 261 1.39 -10.30 -4.68
CA TYR A 261 0.45 -9.68 -5.59
C TYR A 261 0.94 -9.73 -7.04
N GLY A 262 0.00 -9.77 -7.98
CA GLY A 262 0.27 -9.60 -9.42
C GLY A 262 1.32 -10.58 -9.96
N GLN A 263 2.46 -10.04 -10.39
CA GLN A 263 3.63 -10.78 -10.87
C GLN A 263 4.69 -10.96 -9.77
N ALA A 264 4.31 -10.82 -8.50
CA ALA A 264 5.18 -10.88 -7.33
C ALA A 264 6.21 -9.73 -7.21
N ASN A 265 6.04 -8.63 -7.95
CA ASN A 265 6.79 -7.40 -7.67
C ASN A 265 6.33 -6.73 -6.38
N PHE A 266 5.11 -6.95 -5.97
CA PHE A 266 4.57 -6.48 -4.69
C PHE A 266 4.12 -7.65 -3.84
N VAL A 267 4.32 -7.52 -2.54
CA VAL A 267 3.92 -8.53 -1.56
C VAL A 267 3.33 -7.88 -0.33
N MET A 268 2.46 -8.62 0.35
CA MET A 268 2.11 -8.38 1.75
C MET A 268 2.88 -9.36 2.62
N ASP A 269 3.78 -8.86 3.43
CA ASP A 269 4.41 -9.62 4.49
C ASP A 269 3.55 -9.53 5.75
N VAL A 270 3.08 -10.65 6.26
CA VAL A 270 2.34 -10.74 7.53
C VAL A 270 3.31 -11.13 8.64
N VAL A 271 3.39 -10.32 9.69
CA VAL A 271 4.13 -10.61 10.92
C VAL A 271 3.10 -11.03 11.96
N LEU A 272 2.95 -12.33 12.15
CA LEU A 272 2.02 -12.92 13.10
C LEU A 272 2.76 -13.24 14.40
N PRO A 273 2.44 -12.59 15.54
CA PRO A 273 2.98 -12.99 16.84
C PRO A 273 2.65 -14.44 17.19
N SER A 274 3.44 -15.07 18.06
CA SER A 274 3.12 -16.41 18.56
C SER A 274 2.01 -16.41 19.61
N ASP A 275 1.67 -15.24 20.15
CA ASP A 275 0.58 -15.04 21.11
C ASP A 275 -0.15 -13.70 20.85
N ASN A 276 -1.34 -13.55 21.42
CA ASN A 276 -2.23 -12.41 21.17
C ASN A 276 -1.67 -11.04 21.60
N ASN A 277 -0.70 -11.00 22.51
CA ASN A 277 -0.09 -9.77 23.03
C ASN A 277 1.33 -9.54 22.46
N GLY A 278 1.77 -10.39 21.55
CA GLY A 278 3.14 -10.42 21.07
C GLY A 278 3.55 -9.23 20.20
N ILE A 279 2.60 -8.41 19.67
CA ILE A 279 2.93 -7.24 18.85
C ILE A 279 3.89 -6.31 19.58
N ASN A 280 3.64 -6.00 20.86
CA ASN A 280 4.49 -5.10 21.65
C ASN A 280 5.91 -5.65 21.84
N ASN A 281 6.08 -6.96 21.85
CA ASN A 281 7.38 -7.64 21.98
C ASN A 281 8.14 -7.62 20.63
N ILE A 282 7.42 -7.74 19.51
CA ILE A 282 8.02 -7.85 18.17
C ILE A 282 8.30 -6.48 17.57
N LEU A 283 7.43 -5.50 17.82
CA LEU A 283 7.51 -4.16 17.23
C LEU A 283 8.90 -3.49 17.40
N PRO A 284 9.56 -3.54 18.57
CA PRO A 284 10.92 -3.02 18.74
C PRO A 284 11.96 -3.74 17.88
N LEU A 285 11.74 -5.03 17.57
CA LEU A 285 12.64 -5.87 16.78
C LEU A 285 12.55 -5.59 15.28
N ILE A 286 11.45 -5.00 14.81
CA ILE A 286 11.26 -4.68 13.38
C ILE A 286 12.11 -3.45 13.04
N THR A 287 13.32 -3.68 12.58
CA THR A 287 14.24 -2.69 12.01
C THR A 287 14.52 -3.01 10.55
N ASP A 288 14.97 -2.07 9.74
CA ASP A 288 15.35 -2.33 8.34
C ASP A 288 16.35 -3.48 8.22
N GLN A 289 17.34 -3.53 9.11
CA GLN A 289 18.35 -4.59 9.14
C GLN A 289 17.74 -5.96 9.47
N ASN A 290 16.90 -6.04 10.52
CA ASN A 290 16.28 -7.30 10.94
C ASN A 290 15.29 -7.77 9.90
N LEU A 291 14.47 -6.87 9.35
CA LEU A 291 13.52 -7.20 8.29
C LEU A 291 14.24 -7.80 7.08
N LYS A 292 15.32 -7.18 6.60
CA LYS A 292 16.15 -7.71 5.50
C LYS A 292 16.72 -9.08 5.84
N SER A 293 17.19 -9.28 7.07
CA SER A 293 17.71 -10.58 7.52
C SER A 293 16.62 -11.65 7.51
N TRP A 294 15.43 -11.35 8.05
CA TRP A 294 14.30 -12.28 8.08
C TRP A 294 13.81 -12.63 6.68
N LEU A 295 13.70 -11.64 5.78
CA LEU A 295 13.32 -11.87 4.39
C LEU A 295 14.30 -12.80 3.67
N ASN A 296 15.60 -12.65 3.90
CA ASN A 296 16.63 -13.52 3.33
C ASN A 296 16.61 -14.94 3.91
N LEU A 297 16.10 -15.13 5.13
CA LEU A 297 15.98 -16.42 5.79
C LEU A 297 14.65 -17.13 5.48
N MET A 298 13.72 -16.50 4.78
CA MET A 298 12.44 -17.12 4.40
C MET A 298 12.67 -18.33 3.50
N GLY A 299 12.07 -19.45 3.88
CA GLY A 299 12.05 -20.68 3.08
C GLY A 299 10.70 -20.91 2.42
N LYS A 300 10.70 -21.38 1.18
CA LYS A 300 9.47 -21.81 0.48
C LYS A 300 9.00 -23.14 1.06
N ARG A 301 7.74 -23.21 1.47
CA ARG A 301 7.10 -24.43 2.00
C ARG A 301 5.62 -24.48 1.67
N LYS A 302 5.09 -25.68 1.50
CA LYS A 302 3.64 -25.89 1.38
C LYS A 302 2.97 -25.57 2.72
N ALA A 303 1.95 -24.70 2.68
CA ALA A 303 1.20 -24.30 3.87
C ALA A 303 -0.30 -24.25 3.58
N ASP A 304 -1.07 -24.66 4.61
CA ASP A 304 -2.51 -24.42 4.71
C ASP A 304 -2.69 -23.13 5.48
N VAL A 305 -3.17 -22.11 4.76
CA VAL A 305 -3.32 -20.74 5.28
C VAL A 305 -4.77 -20.48 5.58
N SER A 306 -5.04 -19.89 6.77
CA SER A 306 -6.30 -19.23 7.12
C SER A 306 -6.02 -17.74 7.31
N PHE A 307 -6.64 -16.89 6.50
CA PHE A 307 -6.39 -15.45 6.45
C PHE A 307 -7.69 -14.66 6.58
N PRO A 308 -7.84 -13.73 7.56
CA PRO A 308 -9.07 -12.99 7.73
C PRO A 308 -9.28 -11.97 6.61
N LYS A 309 -10.52 -11.79 6.17
CA LYS A 309 -10.91 -10.62 5.38
C LYS A 309 -10.97 -9.41 6.29
N PHE A 310 -10.49 -8.28 5.81
CA PHE A 310 -10.61 -7.02 6.52
C PHE A 310 -10.70 -5.83 5.57
N LYS A 311 -11.31 -4.75 6.06
CA LYS A 311 -11.47 -3.51 5.31
C LYS A 311 -11.57 -2.36 6.30
N TYR A 312 -10.66 -1.38 6.19
CA TYR A 312 -10.71 -0.21 7.06
C TYR A 312 -9.93 0.96 6.47
N GLY A 313 -10.30 2.16 6.92
CA GLY A 313 -9.56 3.39 6.71
C GLY A 313 -8.89 3.86 8.00
N TYR A 314 -7.82 4.61 7.88
CA TYR A 314 -7.12 5.23 9.01
C TYR A 314 -6.73 6.66 8.66
N LYS A 315 -7.09 7.60 9.53
CA LYS A 315 -6.77 9.03 9.39
C LYS A 315 -6.01 9.48 10.65
N LYS A 316 -4.87 10.12 10.48
CA LYS A 316 -4.04 10.61 11.59
C LYS A 316 -3.46 11.98 11.30
N GLU A 317 -3.49 12.84 12.28
CA GLU A 317 -2.69 14.07 12.32
C GLU A 317 -1.31 13.71 12.89
N LEU A 318 -0.24 14.07 12.17
CA LEU A 318 1.13 13.60 12.43
C LEU A 318 2.05 14.65 13.06
N LYS A 319 1.61 15.90 13.26
CA LYS A 319 2.44 17.01 13.76
C LYS A 319 3.12 16.66 15.08
N SER A 320 2.40 16.11 16.06
CA SER A 320 2.95 15.69 17.34
C SER A 320 4.01 14.59 17.16
N ILE A 321 3.67 13.55 16.38
CA ILE A 321 4.56 12.43 16.10
C ILE A 321 5.87 12.89 15.43
N LEU A 322 5.76 13.74 14.40
CA LEU A 322 6.91 14.29 13.69
C LEU A 322 7.74 15.23 14.58
N SER A 323 7.10 15.97 15.49
CA SER A 323 7.80 16.78 16.48
C SER A 323 8.65 15.90 17.41
N ASP A 324 8.09 14.79 17.91
CA ASP A 324 8.80 13.79 18.73
C ASP A 324 9.92 13.07 17.97
N MET A 325 9.85 13.04 16.64
CA MET A 325 10.90 12.54 15.77
C MET A 325 11.99 13.59 15.46
N GLY A 326 11.91 14.78 16.05
CA GLY A 326 12.92 15.84 15.93
C GLY A 326 12.55 16.99 14.98
N MET A 327 11.37 16.95 14.35
CA MET A 327 10.94 17.94 13.34
C MET A 327 10.22 19.17 13.95
N GLY A 328 10.24 19.30 15.29
CA GLY A 328 9.45 20.28 16.03
C GLY A 328 9.60 21.73 15.58
N ILE A 329 10.79 22.17 15.21
CA ILE A 329 11.05 23.54 14.73
C ILE A 329 10.20 23.91 13.50
N ALA A 330 9.94 22.95 12.60
CA ALA A 330 9.16 23.18 11.36
C ALA A 330 7.69 23.59 11.63
N PHE A 331 7.20 23.36 12.86
CA PHE A 331 5.84 23.63 13.30
C PHE A 331 5.70 24.88 14.18
N THR A 332 6.76 25.68 14.30
CA THR A 332 6.82 26.88 15.15
C THR A 332 7.13 28.14 14.34
N ASP A 333 6.95 29.29 14.95
CA ASP A 333 7.29 30.59 14.33
C ASP A 333 8.80 30.76 14.04
N ASN A 334 9.66 29.87 14.59
CA ASN A 334 11.09 29.81 14.29
C ASN A 334 11.41 28.99 13.03
N ALA A 335 10.40 28.47 12.33
CA ALA A 335 10.61 27.74 11.09
C ALA A 335 11.16 28.67 10.00
N ASP A 336 12.11 28.16 9.24
CA ASP A 336 12.67 28.85 8.08
C ASP A 336 12.26 28.10 6.79
N PHE A 337 11.23 28.61 6.13
CA PHE A 337 10.78 28.18 4.81
C PHE A 337 11.02 29.28 3.75
N SER A 338 12.12 29.99 3.90
CA SER A 338 12.48 31.10 3.02
C SER A 338 12.64 30.72 1.54
N ASN A 339 12.84 29.45 1.21
CA ASN A 339 12.83 28.99 -0.19
C ASN A 339 11.42 28.89 -0.78
N ILE A 340 10.35 28.91 0.05
CA ILE A 340 8.96 28.96 -0.41
C ILE A 340 8.51 30.39 -0.67
N SER A 341 8.77 31.30 0.29
CA SER A 341 8.30 32.69 0.25
C SER A 341 9.22 33.58 1.09
N ASP A 342 9.10 34.92 0.90
CA ASP A 342 9.77 35.91 1.75
C ASP A 342 8.99 36.21 3.03
N ILE A 343 7.77 35.68 3.16
CA ILE A 343 6.97 35.75 4.38
C ILE A 343 7.28 34.51 5.24
N ASN A 344 7.40 34.72 6.56
CA ASN A 344 7.64 33.61 7.49
C ASN A 344 6.48 32.59 7.46
N LEU A 345 6.81 31.32 7.33
CA LEU A 345 5.88 30.20 7.22
C LEU A 345 6.22 29.12 8.22
N LEU A 346 5.20 28.39 8.65
CA LEU A 346 5.34 27.15 9.40
C LEU A 346 4.42 26.08 8.82
N ILE A 347 4.68 24.82 9.13
CA ILE A 347 3.74 23.72 8.82
C ILE A 347 2.63 23.73 9.87
N SER A 348 1.41 24.01 9.44
CA SER A 348 0.26 24.09 10.36
C SER A 348 -0.21 22.71 10.82
N PHE A 349 -0.28 21.75 9.90
CA PHE A 349 -0.71 20.36 10.14
C PHE A 349 -0.08 19.42 9.11
N VAL A 350 -0.02 18.13 9.45
CA VAL A 350 0.35 17.03 8.54
C VAL A 350 -0.70 15.95 8.66
N LEU A 351 -1.65 15.94 7.73
CA LEU A 351 -2.71 14.92 7.68
C LEU A 351 -2.29 13.76 6.81
N HIS A 352 -2.44 12.56 7.35
CA HIS A 352 -2.30 11.31 6.62
C HIS A 352 -3.58 10.51 6.67
N GLN A 353 -3.98 9.95 5.53
CA GLN A 353 -5.09 9.02 5.45
C GLN A 353 -4.75 7.92 4.47
N ALA A 354 -4.99 6.67 4.88
CA ALA A 354 -4.82 5.49 4.06
C ALA A 354 -6.03 4.57 4.21
N PHE A 355 -6.21 3.69 3.24
CA PHE A 355 -7.30 2.73 3.20
C PHE A 355 -6.80 1.40 2.69
N ILE A 356 -7.31 0.31 3.24
CA ILE A 356 -7.03 -1.06 2.80
C ILE A 356 -8.29 -1.90 2.81
N GLU A 357 -8.42 -2.75 1.80
CA GLU A 357 -9.40 -3.82 1.75
C GLU A 357 -8.71 -5.10 1.27
N THR A 358 -8.80 -6.16 2.05
CA THR A 358 -8.23 -7.48 1.74
C THR A 358 -9.34 -8.51 1.67
N ASN A 359 -9.44 -9.18 0.52
CA ASN A 359 -10.43 -10.21 0.23
C ASN A 359 -9.80 -11.35 -0.58
N GLU A 360 -10.60 -12.32 -1.03
CA GLU A 360 -10.15 -13.52 -1.72
C GLU A 360 -9.38 -13.25 -3.03
N GLU A 361 -9.64 -12.14 -3.66
CA GLU A 361 -9.02 -11.78 -4.94
C GLU A 361 -7.73 -10.99 -4.76
N GLY A 362 -7.55 -10.41 -3.60
CA GLY A 362 -6.43 -9.51 -3.28
C GLY A 362 -6.93 -8.26 -2.57
N THR A 363 -6.26 -7.17 -2.86
CA THR A 363 -6.73 -5.84 -2.48
C THR A 363 -7.52 -5.30 -3.66
N GLU A 364 -8.86 -5.47 -3.60
CA GLU A 364 -9.92 -5.15 -4.58
C GLU A 364 -10.01 -5.99 -5.90
N ALA A 365 -11.20 -6.41 -6.31
CA ALA A 365 -11.60 -7.70 -6.89
C ALA A 365 -11.87 -7.85 -8.40
N ALA A 366 -11.64 -9.04 -8.98
CA ALA A 366 -12.44 -9.86 -9.93
C ALA A 366 -11.75 -11.18 -10.30
N ALA A 367 -12.48 -12.31 -10.26
CA ALA A 367 -11.98 -13.68 -10.06
C ALA A 367 -11.45 -14.46 -11.27
N ALA A 368 -10.49 -15.40 -11.02
CA ALA A 368 -10.40 -16.74 -11.65
C ALA A 368 -9.46 -17.67 -10.86
N THR A 369 -9.94 -18.86 -10.48
CA THR A 369 -9.19 -19.89 -9.71
C THR A 369 -8.80 -21.05 -10.62
N ILE A 370 -7.55 -21.57 -10.47
CA ILE A 370 -7.13 -22.87 -11.03
C ILE A 370 -6.44 -23.66 -9.94
N VAL A 371 -6.96 -24.86 -9.64
CA VAL A 371 -6.34 -25.82 -8.72
C VAL A 371 -5.65 -26.92 -9.54
N GLY A 372 -4.33 -27.07 -9.39
CA GLY A 372 -3.56 -28.19 -9.90
C GLY A 372 -3.28 -29.20 -8.77
N ILE A 373 -3.56 -30.48 -8.97
CA ILE A 373 -3.26 -31.55 -8.00
C ILE A 373 -2.06 -32.34 -8.51
N GLU A 374 -0.96 -32.34 -7.75
CA GLU A 374 0.18 -33.24 -7.98
C GLU A 374 0.33 -34.20 -6.78
N PRO A 375 0.60 -35.49 -6.99
CA PRO A 375 0.83 -36.45 -5.90
C PRO A 375 2.29 -36.38 -5.45
N THR A 376 2.52 -35.90 -4.25
CA THR A 376 3.83 -35.96 -3.58
C THR A 376 3.73 -36.57 -2.20
N ALA A 377 4.86 -37.12 -1.68
CA ALA A 377 4.97 -37.74 -0.37
C ALA A 377 4.24 -36.90 0.70
N ILE A 378 3.52 -37.56 1.62
CA ILE A 378 2.71 -36.98 2.69
C ILE A 378 3.64 -36.25 3.68
N ILE A 379 4.10 -35.05 3.32
CA ILE A 379 4.60 -34.10 4.31
C ILE A 379 3.35 -33.27 4.68
N SER A 380 2.90 -33.34 5.92
CA SER A 380 1.79 -32.49 6.40
C SER A 380 2.15 -31.03 6.12
N PRO A 381 1.25 -30.26 5.46
CA PRO A 381 1.51 -28.86 5.20
C PRO A 381 1.69 -28.07 6.50
N TYR A 382 2.45 -26.98 6.43
CA TYR A 382 2.61 -26.07 7.55
C TYR A 382 1.26 -25.35 7.78
N ASN A 383 0.80 -25.32 9.04
CA ASN A 383 -0.49 -24.69 9.38
C ASN A 383 -0.25 -23.25 9.78
N LEU A 384 -0.74 -22.28 8.97
CA LEU A 384 -0.63 -20.85 9.23
C LEU A 384 -2.02 -20.26 9.45
N ASN A 385 -2.43 -20.15 10.70
CA ASN A 385 -3.70 -19.54 11.10
C ASN A 385 -3.46 -18.10 11.56
N ILE A 386 -3.92 -17.11 10.78
CA ILE A 386 -3.86 -15.70 11.13
C ILE A 386 -5.16 -15.38 11.88
N ASP A 387 -5.25 -15.83 13.12
CA ASP A 387 -6.46 -15.86 13.94
C ASP A 387 -6.43 -14.91 15.15
N HIS A 388 -5.44 -14.06 15.21
CA HIS A 388 -5.31 -12.99 16.22
C HIS A 388 -4.58 -11.77 15.65
N SER A 389 -4.47 -10.70 16.43
CA SER A 389 -3.88 -9.41 15.99
C SER A 389 -2.49 -9.59 15.38
N PHE A 390 -2.27 -8.97 14.23
CA PHE A 390 -1.03 -9.08 13.46
C PHE A 390 -0.61 -7.75 12.83
N LEU A 391 0.67 -7.68 12.45
CA LEU A 391 1.20 -6.59 11.64
C LEU A 391 1.33 -7.05 10.18
N TYR A 392 1.28 -6.09 9.25
CA TYR A 392 1.57 -6.36 7.85
C TYR A 392 2.38 -5.23 7.22
N ILE A 393 3.17 -5.58 6.21
CA ILE A 393 3.98 -4.66 5.42
C ILE A 393 3.68 -4.94 3.94
N ILE A 394 3.26 -3.92 3.19
CA ILE A 394 3.19 -4.02 1.72
C ILE A 394 4.46 -3.36 1.18
N ARG A 395 5.28 -4.16 0.49
CA ARG A 395 6.56 -3.70 -0.08
C ARG A 395 6.72 -4.12 -1.53
N GLU A 396 7.62 -3.44 -2.23
CA GLU A 396 8.16 -3.89 -3.51
C GLU A 396 9.32 -4.87 -3.25
N THR A 397 9.38 -6.00 -3.97
CA THR A 397 10.22 -7.16 -3.61
C THR A 397 11.68 -7.01 -3.98
N THR A 398 12.02 -6.29 -5.05
CA THR A 398 13.40 -6.20 -5.55
C THR A 398 14.22 -5.14 -4.81
N THR A 399 13.57 -4.09 -4.34
CA THR A 399 14.20 -3.03 -3.54
C THR A 399 13.94 -3.18 -2.05
N ASN A 400 12.91 -3.92 -1.66
CA ASN A 400 12.33 -3.97 -0.32
C ASN A 400 11.76 -2.63 0.16
N SER A 401 11.39 -1.73 -0.76
CA SER A 401 10.77 -0.45 -0.42
C SER A 401 9.41 -0.66 0.24
N ILE A 402 9.23 -0.16 1.46
CA ILE A 402 7.97 -0.23 2.22
C ILE A 402 7.02 0.84 1.69
N ILE A 403 5.85 0.39 1.20
CA ILE A 403 4.81 1.28 0.65
C ILE A 403 3.72 1.53 1.67
N PHE A 404 3.25 0.46 2.32
CA PHE A 404 2.29 0.52 3.43
C PHE A 404 2.76 -0.36 4.58
N ILE A 405 2.36 0.03 5.78
CA ILE A 405 2.54 -0.78 6.98
C ILE A 405 1.33 -0.59 7.88
N GLY A 406 0.88 -1.66 8.52
CA GLY A 406 -0.31 -1.60 9.35
C GLY A 406 -0.42 -2.67 10.41
N ARG A 407 -1.46 -2.52 11.23
CA ARG A 407 -1.90 -3.46 12.25
C ARG A 407 -3.37 -3.77 12.04
N VAL A 408 -3.70 -5.06 12.02
CA VAL A 408 -5.08 -5.54 12.13
C VAL A 408 -5.30 -6.00 13.56
N ALA A 409 -6.08 -5.25 14.31
CA ALA A 409 -6.49 -5.55 15.67
C ALA A 409 -7.89 -6.20 15.72
N ASP A 410 -8.79 -5.74 14.82
CA ASP A 410 -10.15 -6.27 14.65
C ASP A 410 -10.51 -6.27 13.15
N PRO A 411 -10.59 -7.44 12.49
CA PRO A 411 -10.93 -7.51 11.06
C PRO A 411 -12.31 -6.96 10.71
N LEU A 412 -13.23 -6.85 11.68
CA LEU A 412 -14.60 -6.37 11.47
C LEU A 412 -14.76 -4.86 11.72
N ALA A 413 -13.77 -4.23 12.36
CA ALA A 413 -13.79 -2.78 12.60
C ALA A 413 -13.30 -2.05 11.34
N GLY A 414 -14.24 -1.40 10.61
CA GLY A 414 -14.00 -0.64 9.40
C GLY A 414 -14.76 0.66 9.34
#